data_209f1687f6ddff39c5dd983ab9156291
#
_entry.id   209f1687f6ddff39c5dd983ab9156291
#
_cell.length_a   1.000
_cell.length_b   1.000
_cell.length_c   1.000
_cell.angle_alpha   90.00
_cell.angle_beta   90.00
_cell.angle_gamma   90.00
#
_symmetry.space_group_name_H-M   'P 1'
#
loop_
_entity.id
_entity.type
_entity.pdbx_description
1 polymer ?
#
loop_
_entity_poly.entity_id
_entity_poly.type
_entity_poly.pdbx_seq_one_letter_code
_entity_poly.pdbx_strand_id
1 'polypeptide(L)'
;MKIVVIHGQNHKGSTWNVANILLQDITCEKEVKEFFLPKDLKHFCIGCYSCLEGRDKCPFWEDKQPLDDAIKEADLLIFTTPNYCMMPSAPMKAFLDLFFTNWLTHKPYEEMFRKHAVVISTAAGAGADKANKLV
;
A
#
# COMPACT_ATOMS: atom_id res chain seq x y z
N MET A 1 3.49 2.22 -18.56
CA MET A 1 3.03 1.44 -17.39
C MET A 1 3.01 2.35 -16.18
N LYS A 2 1.89 2.46 -15.46
CA LYS A 2 1.78 3.22 -14.21
C LYS A 2 2.09 2.31 -13.02
N ILE A 3 3.07 2.70 -12.22
CA ILE A 3 3.51 1.95 -11.03
C ILE A 3 3.25 2.80 -9.79
N VAL A 4 2.59 2.23 -8.80
CA VAL A 4 2.43 2.86 -7.50
C VAL A 4 3.20 2.06 -6.46
N VAL A 5 4.07 2.75 -5.72
CA VAL A 5 4.84 2.16 -4.63
C VAL A 5 4.36 2.74 -3.30
N ILE A 6 3.95 1.88 -2.39
CA ILE A 6 3.48 2.25 -1.06
C ILE A 6 4.49 1.74 -0.04
N HIS A 7 5.22 2.67 0.55
CA HIS A 7 6.26 2.39 1.53
C HIS A 7 5.69 2.41 2.95
N GLY A 8 5.75 1.28 3.66
CA GLY A 8 5.33 1.16 5.05
C GLY A 8 6.27 1.83 6.06
N GLN A 9 7.06 2.80 5.61
CA GLN A 9 7.98 3.58 6.43
C GLN A 9 8.24 4.95 5.80
N ASN A 10 8.60 5.92 6.61
CA ASN A 10 8.77 7.32 6.17
C ASN A 10 10.23 7.68 5.79
N HIS A 11 11.09 6.71 5.55
CA HIS A 11 12.47 6.95 5.16
C HIS A 11 12.96 5.96 4.10
N LYS A 12 13.98 6.36 3.35
CA LYS A 12 14.62 5.56 2.31
C LYS A 12 15.66 4.63 2.93
N GLY A 13 15.23 3.45 3.36
CA GLY A 13 16.06 2.41 3.97
C GLY A 13 16.22 1.18 3.08
N SER A 14 16.57 0.03 3.68
CA SER A 14 16.82 -1.24 2.96
C SER A 14 15.66 -1.68 2.09
N THR A 15 14.43 -1.58 2.58
CA THR A 15 13.23 -1.98 1.84
C THR A 15 13.00 -1.10 0.62
N TRP A 16 13.24 0.22 0.75
CA TRP A 16 13.19 1.15 -0.36
C TRP A 16 14.27 0.85 -1.40
N ASN A 17 15.50 0.53 -0.97
CA ASN A 17 16.59 0.16 -1.89
C ASN A 17 16.23 -1.08 -2.73
N VAL A 18 15.63 -2.11 -2.12
CA VAL A 18 15.20 -3.32 -2.84
C VAL A 18 14.11 -2.98 -3.87
N ALA A 19 13.15 -2.14 -3.50
CA ALA A 19 12.12 -1.67 -4.44
C ALA A 19 12.72 -0.91 -5.63
N ASN A 20 13.74 -0.06 -5.38
CA ASN A 20 14.44 0.64 -6.45
C ASN A 20 15.19 -0.29 -7.41
N ILE A 21 15.82 -1.34 -6.91
CA ILE A 21 16.46 -2.35 -7.77
C ILE A 21 15.40 -2.97 -8.70
N LEU A 22 14.26 -3.40 -8.15
CA LEU A 22 13.16 -3.92 -8.94
C LEU A 22 12.67 -2.90 -9.99
N LEU A 23 12.51 -1.63 -9.60
CA LEU A 23 12.10 -0.58 -10.53
C LEU A 23 13.11 -0.33 -11.66
N GLN A 24 14.41 -0.47 -11.39
CA GLN A 24 15.46 -0.33 -12.41
C GLN A 24 15.44 -1.47 -13.42
N ASP A 25 15.12 -2.69 -12.97
CA ASP A 25 15.05 -3.88 -13.83
C ASP A 25 13.81 -3.88 -14.76
N ILE A 26 12.82 -3.06 -14.48
CA ILE A 26 11.67 -2.87 -15.37
C ILE A 26 12.09 -1.97 -16.53
N THR A 27 12.23 -2.52 -17.73
CA THR A 27 12.80 -1.85 -18.89
C THR A 27 11.79 -1.07 -19.76
N CYS A 28 10.49 -1.29 -19.59
CA CYS A 28 9.47 -0.57 -20.34
C CYS A 28 9.32 0.88 -19.85
N GLU A 29 8.77 1.74 -20.70
CA GLU A 29 8.39 3.11 -20.30
C GLU A 29 7.43 3.04 -19.11
N LYS A 30 7.74 3.78 -18.06
CA LYS A 30 7.00 3.75 -16.80
C LYS A 30 6.90 5.11 -16.14
N GLU A 31 5.77 5.34 -15.51
CA GLU A 31 5.52 6.43 -14.58
C GLU A 31 5.44 5.84 -13.17
N VAL A 32 6.26 6.33 -12.24
CA VAL A 32 6.32 5.82 -10.87
C VAL A 32 5.83 6.88 -9.90
N LYS A 33 4.83 6.53 -9.08
CA LYS A 33 4.35 7.35 -7.98
C LYS A 33 4.62 6.66 -6.67
N GLU A 34 5.32 7.34 -5.75
CA GLU A 34 5.68 6.80 -4.44
C GLU A 34 4.89 7.48 -3.32
N PHE A 35 4.42 6.68 -2.36
CA PHE A 35 3.82 7.17 -1.11
C PHE A 35 4.59 6.62 0.08
N PHE A 36 4.86 7.48 1.06
CA PHE A 36 5.61 7.16 2.27
C PHE A 36 4.71 7.26 3.50
N LEU A 37 4.41 6.13 4.11
CA LEU A 37 3.58 6.07 5.31
C LEU A 37 4.42 6.30 6.59
N PRO A 38 3.91 7.00 7.59
CA PRO A 38 2.56 7.60 7.72
C PRO A 38 2.47 9.03 7.15
N LYS A 39 3.51 9.56 6.51
CA LYS A 39 3.52 10.94 6.02
C LYS A 39 2.35 11.22 5.07
N ASP A 40 2.12 10.31 4.12
CA ASP A 40 1.12 10.46 3.06
C ASP A 40 -0.24 9.83 3.43
N LEU A 41 -0.36 9.21 4.61
CA LEU A 41 -1.59 8.72 5.21
C LEU A 41 -1.47 8.80 6.73
N LYS A 42 -2.00 9.85 7.33
CA LYS A 42 -1.77 10.19 8.75
C LYS A 42 -2.71 9.50 9.71
N HIS A 43 -3.85 9.03 9.21
CA HIS A 43 -4.93 8.48 10.02
C HIS A 43 -5.00 6.96 9.88
N PHE A 44 -5.60 6.31 10.84
CA PHE A 44 -5.91 4.89 10.82
C PHE A 44 -7.43 4.67 11.01
N CYS A 45 -7.91 3.53 10.57
CA CYS A 45 -9.33 3.19 10.65
C CYS A 45 -9.81 3.19 12.11
N ILE A 46 -10.92 3.87 12.38
CA ILE A 46 -11.57 3.93 13.70
C ILE A 46 -12.80 3.02 13.80
N GLY A 47 -13.09 2.25 12.76
CA GLY A 47 -14.21 1.30 12.78
C GLY A 47 -15.59 1.95 12.76
N CYS A 48 -15.75 3.15 12.23
CA CYS A 48 -17.05 3.85 12.20
C CYS A 48 -18.00 3.32 11.14
N TYR A 49 -17.53 2.55 10.18
CA TYR A 49 -18.29 1.96 9.06
C TYR A 49 -19.00 2.94 8.12
N SER A 50 -18.79 4.25 8.22
CA SER A 50 -19.38 5.24 7.32
C SER A 50 -19.09 4.98 5.84
N CYS A 51 -17.97 4.33 5.54
CA CYS A 51 -17.57 3.93 4.20
C CYS A 51 -18.45 2.83 3.56
N LEU A 52 -19.37 2.19 4.33
CA LEU A 52 -20.38 1.29 3.77
C LEU A 52 -21.44 2.04 2.95
N GLU A 53 -21.69 3.30 3.27
CA GLU A 53 -22.59 4.18 2.54
C GLU A 53 -21.93 4.72 1.26
N GLY A 54 -20.62 4.91 1.30
CA GLY A 54 -19.79 5.37 0.20
C GLY A 54 -18.35 5.57 0.64
N ARG A 55 -17.39 5.34 -0.25
CA ARG A 55 -15.95 5.48 0.09
C ARG A 55 -15.59 6.89 0.53
N ASP A 56 -16.22 7.89 -0.12
CA ASP A 56 -16.12 9.32 0.17
C ASP A 56 -16.70 9.71 1.53
N LYS A 57 -17.47 8.81 2.17
CA LYS A 57 -18.04 9.04 3.52
C LYS A 57 -17.05 8.70 4.64
N CYS A 58 -15.88 8.18 4.30
CA CYS A 58 -14.83 7.97 5.29
C CYS A 58 -14.41 9.31 5.92
N PRO A 59 -14.34 9.45 7.26
CA PRO A 59 -13.89 10.69 7.92
C PRO A 59 -12.47 11.11 7.50
N PHE A 60 -11.68 10.19 6.98
CA PHE A 60 -10.30 10.40 6.54
C PHE A 60 -10.16 10.36 5.01
N TRP A 61 -11.25 10.67 4.31
CA TRP A 61 -11.25 10.59 2.84
C TRP A 61 -10.24 11.52 2.18
N GLU A 62 -10.06 12.73 2.70
CA GLU A 62 -9.10 13.69 2.16
C GLU A 62 -7.66 13.16 2.15
N ASP A 63 -7.26 12.46 3.21
CA ASP A 63 -5.93 11.81 3.28
C ASP A 63 -5.86 10.54 2.42
N LYS A 64 -6.99 9.83 2.31
CA LYS A 64 -7.06 8.54 1.61
C LYS A 64 -7.19 8.69 0.11
N GLN A 65 -7.91 9.68 -0.37
CA GLN A 65 -8.26 9.85 -1.78
C GLN A 65 -7.04 9.83 -2.72
N PRO A 66 -5.93 10.54 -2.45
CA PRO A 66 -4.76 10.52 -3.34
C PRO A 66 -4.16 9.12 -3.55
N LEU A 67 -4.22 8.27 -2.51
CA LEU A 67 -3.77 6.88 -2.60
C LEU A 67 -4.80 6.03 -3.34
N ASP A 68 -6.10 6.21 -3.05
CA ASP A 68 -7.19 5.49 -3.70
C ASP A 68 -7.19 5.73 -5.22
N ASP A 69 -7.07 6.98 -5.64
CA ASP A 69 -7.00 7.38 -7.04
C ASP A 69 -5.75 6.79 -7.72
N ALA A 70 -4.59 6.88 -7.07
CA ALA A 70 -3.36 6.32 -7.61
C ALA A 70 -3.43 4.79 -7.73
N ILE A 71 -3.94 4.11 -6.72
CA ILE A 71 -4.15 2.66 -6.74
C ILE A 71 -5.10 2.28 -7.87
N LYS A 72 -6.16 3.04 -8.07
CA LYS A 72 -7.14 2.79 -9.13
C LYS A 72 -6.52 2.89 -10.52
N GLU A 73 -5.61 3.83 -10.73
CA GLU A 73 -4.97 4.07 -12.04
C GLU A 73 -3.76 3.17 -12.30
N ALA A 74 -3.16 2.56 -11.28
CA ALA A 74 -1.94 1.77 -11.41
C ALA A 74 -2.13 0.49 -12.22
N ASP A 75 -1.11 0.11 -12.97
CA ASP A 75 -0.98 -1.22 -13.58
C ASP A 75 -0.27 -2.19 -12.62
N LEU A 76 0.71 -1.69 -11.86
CA LEU A 76 1.50 -2.44 -10.89
C LEU A 76 1.49 -1.72 -9.55
N LEU A 77 1.18 -2.47 -8.48
CA LEU A 77 1.28 -2.04 -7.09
C LEU A 77 2.50 -2.70 -6.44
N ILE A 78 3.34 -1.91 -5.79
CA ILE A 78 4.47 -2.40 -5.02
C ILE A 78 4.28 -1.95 -3.57
N PHE A 79 4.10 -2.92 -2.67
CA PHE A 79 4.02 -2.66 -1.24
C PHE A 79 5.36 -2.98 -0.62
N THR A 80 5.93 -2.04 0.14
CA THR A 80 7.19 -2.29 0.84
C THR A 80 7.00 -2.10 2.34
N THR A 81 7.45 -3.05 3.12
CA THR A 81 7.34 -2.98 4.58
C THR A 81 8.55 -3.54 5.28
N PRO A 82 9.14 -2.84 6.28
CA PRO A 82 10.05 -3.51 7.19
C PRO A 82 9.28 -4.53 8.02
N ASN A 83 9.95 -5.60 8.39
CA ASN A 83 9.41 -6.58 9.31
C ASN A 83 9.66 -6.12 10.75
N TYR A 84 8.61 -5.83 11.48
CA TYR A 84 8.65 -5.51 12.90
C TYR A 84 7.82 -6.53 13.69
N CYS A 85 8.46 -7.22 14.64
CA CYS A 85 7.78 -8.24 15.47
C CYS A 85 7.06 -9.31 14.63
N MET A 86 7.66 -9.79 13.54
CA MET A 86 7.10 -10.77 12.60
C MET A 86 5.85 -10.30 11.84
N MET A 87 5.64 -8.98 11.77
CA MET A 87 4.46 -8.34 11.17
C MET A 87 4.88 -7.22 10.21
N PRO A 88 4.00 -6.80 9.28
CA PRO A 88 4.18 -5.53 8.58
C PRO A 88 4.30 -4.38 9.56
N SER A 89 4.93 -3.29 9.14
CA SER A 89 5.00 -2.08 9.95
C SER A 89 3.60 -1.55 10.31
N ALA A 90 3.48 -0.88 11.45
CA ALA A 90 2.21 -0.28 11.86
C ALA A 90 1.61 0.67 10.82
N PRO A 91 2.38 1.54 10.12
CA PRO A 91 1.84 2.35 9.03
C PRO A 91 1.28 1.52 7.86
N MET A 92 1.94 0.42 7.48
CA MET A 92 1.41 -0.47 6.45
C MET A 92 0.11 -1.12 6.90
N LYS A 93 0.04 -1.60 8.14
CA LYS A 93 -1.19 -2.17 8.70
C LYS A 93 -2.32 -1.13 8.75
N ALA A 94 -2.03 0.11 9.15
CA ALA A 94 -3.02 1.20 9.16
C ALA A 94 -3.56 1.50 7.74
N PHE A 95 -2.68 1.48 6.74
CA PHE A 95 -3.08 1.59 5.34
C PHE A 95 -4.03 0.44 4.94
N LEU A 96 -3.67 -0.80 5.22
CA LEU A 96 -4.51 -1.96 4.90
C LEU A 96 -5.89 -1.85 5.57
N ASP A 97 -5.94 -1.41 6.83
CA ASP A 97 -7.20 -1.23 7.55
C ASP A 97 -8.10 -0.14 6.94
N LEU A 98 -7.52 0.95 6.46
CA LEU A 98 -8.28 2.00 5.79
C LEU A 98 -8.81 1.58 4.41
N PHE A 99 -8.13 0.63 3.76
CA PHE A 99 -8.53 0.11 2.45
C PHE A 99 -9.36 -1.19 2.52
N PHE A 100 -9.52 -1.75 3.71
CA PHE A 100 -10.31 -2.96 3.95
C PHE A 100 -11.77 -2.84 3.47
N THR A 101 -12.31 -1.64 3.42
CA THR A 101 -13.68 -1.39 2.95
C THR A 101 -13.89 -1.73 1.48
N ASN A 102 -12.84 -1.72 0.68
CA ASN A 102 -12.90 -2.20 -0.70
C ASN A 102 -13.28 -3.69 -0.76
N TRP A 103 -12.88 -4.44 0.25
CA TRP A 103 -13.22 -5.83 0.45
C TRP A 103 -14.60 -6.00 1.12
N LEU A 104 -14.86 -5.30 2.22
CA LEU A 104 -16.07 -5.46 3.02
C LEU A 104 -17.36 -5.13 2.26
N THR A 105 -17.32 -4.13 1.40
CA THR A 105 -18.49 -3.71 0.62
C THR A 105 -18.80 -4.63 -0.55
N HIS A 106 -17.95 -5.60 -0.86
CA HIS A 106 -18.01 -6.44 -2.05
C HIS A 106 -18.17 -5.65 -3.36
N LYS A 107 -17.66 -4.42 -3.37
CA LYS A 107 -17.68 -3.50 -4.52
C LYS A 107 -16.24 -3.08 -4.88
N PRO A 108 -15.36 -4.03 -5.29
CA PRO A 108 -14.04 -3.67 -5.75
C PRO A 108 -14.14 -2.81 -7.01
N TYR A 109 -13.10 -2.03 -7.26
CA TYR A 109 -12.97 -1.42 -8.58
C TYR A 109 -12.70 -2.49 -9.64
N GLU A 110 -13.34 -2.37 -10.80
CA GLU A 110 -13.15 -3.31 -11.91
C GLU A 110 -11.68 -3.39 -12.31
N GLU A 111 -10.98 -2.27 -12.27
CA GLU A 111 -9.57 -2.16 -12.60
C GLU A 111 -8.66 -3.01 -11.70
N MET A 112 -9.09 -3.33 -10.48
CA MET A 112 -8.31 -4.19 -9.57
C MET A 112 -8.06 -5.60 -10.11
N PHE A 113 -8.97 -6.12 -10.94
CA PHE A 113 -8.83 -7.47 -11.50
C PHE A 113 -7.77 -7.58 -12.61
N ARG A 114 -7.23 -6.47 -13.07
CA ARG A 114 -6.18 -6.42 -14.11
C ARG A 114 -4.80 -6.03 -13.57
N LYS A 115 -4.70 -5.75 -12.26
CA LYS A 115 -3.47 -5.27 -11.64
C LYS A 115 -2.57 -6.41 -11.22
N HIS A 116 -1.28 -6.12 -11.24
CA HIS A 116 -0.28 -6.94 -10.57
C HIS A 116 0.11 -6.30 -9.23
N ALA A 117 0.42 -7.12 -8.25
CA ALA A 117 0.90 -6.65 -6.96
C ALA A 117 2.16 -7.41 -6.55
N VAL A 118 3.10 -6.70 -5.98
CA VAL A 118 4.35 -7.24 -5.42
C VAL A 118 4.50 -6.73 -3.99
N VAL A 119 4.83 -7.61 -3.09
CA VAL A 119 5.15 -7.27 -1.71
C VAL A 119 6.63 -7.51 -1.45
N ILE A 120 7.30 -6.50 -0.91
CA ILE A 120 8.71 -6.54 -0.54
C ILE A 120 8.81 -6.30 0.97
N SER A 121 9.37 -7.25 1.70
CA SER A 121 9.71 -7.03 3.10
C SER A 121 11.19 -7.30 3.36
N THR A 122 11.75 -6.56 4.30
CA THR A 122 13.12 -6.78 4.80
C THR A 122 13.09 -7.01 6.30
N ALA A 123 13.97 -7.89 6.77
CA ALA A 123 14.12 -8.22 8.19
C ALA A 123 15.61 -8.30 8.54
N ALA A 124 15.98 -7.87 9.74
CA ALA A 124 17.33 -8.01 10.26
C ALA A 124 17.69 -9.45 10.68
N GLY A 125 16.74 -10.36 10.59
CA GLY A 125 16.91 -11.78 10.95
C GLY A 125 15.83 -12.61 10.27
N ALA A 126 14.74 -12.91 10.97
CA ALA A 126 13.65 -13.76 10.48
C ALA A 126 12.34 -12.99 10.31
N GLY A 127 11.34 -13.61 9.64
CA GLY A 127 9.95 -13.18 9.60
C GLY A 127 9.56 -12.30 8.39
N ALA A 128 10.46 -12.04 7.45
CA ALA A 128 10.11 -11.33 6.23
C ALA A 128 9.03 -12.07 5.42
N ASP A 129 9.10 -13.39 5.37
CA ASP A 129 8.10 -14.25 4.75
C ASP A 129 6.72 -14.12 5.39
N LYS A 130 6.68 -13.97 6.72
CA LYS A 130 5.43 -13.75 7.46
C LYS A 130 4.84 -12.38 7.18
N ALA A 131 5.67 -11.35 7.19
CA ALA A 131 5.24 -9.99 6.85
C ALA A 131 4.67 -9.92 5.42
N ASN A 132 5.30 -10.57 4.45
CA ASN A 132 4.80 -10.62 3.07
C ASN A 132 3.43 -11.29 2.92
N LYS A 133 3.14 -12.30 3.73
CA LYS A 133 1.85 -13.02 3.69
C LYS A 133 0.69 -12.20 4.26
N LEU A 134 0.99 -11.14 4.99
CA LEU A 134 0.00 -10.32 5.68
C LEU A 134 -0.33 -9.01 4.94
N VAL A 135 0.41 -8.69 3.89
CA VAL A 135 0.16 -7.58 2.97
C VAL A 135 -0.43 -8.09 1.67
#